data_27e5e33ac921ae0e89c32993730d5f13
#
_entry.id   27e5e33ac921ae0e89c32993730d5f13
#
_cell.length_a   1.000
_cell.length_b   1.000
_cell.length_c   1.000
_cell.angle_alpha   90.00
_cell.angle_beta   90.00
_cell.angle_gamma   90.00
#
_symmetry.space_group_name_H-M   'P 1'
#
loop_
_entity.id
_entity.type
_entity.pdbx_description
1 polymer ?
#
loop_
_entity_poly.entity_id
_entity_poly.type
_entity_poly.pdbx_seq_one_letter_code
_entity_poly.pdbx_strand_id
1 'polypeptide(L)'
;MVPLPYNEELVKKYANLSRNINEEYINIHPLQRGGILTVEAYKAMIAYGDGYSLCDNCLKGRIDQIENPPVVEFLKDSARFLNADHVMPTGAARDSKRIVMQSLVKKYPERKTVVIDSLAHYTTYLAAEINQLNVKEVPNKGYPTFEIESHDYEKVINNIIKEDNQKPLLVILTHVDYKYGNVNDPKPIGEICKKFDIPFLLNAAYSAGVLPVDCNSNNIDFISCSGHKSMAASGPIGLLGFSEQFYDDIMSTSEIQGDISSKSFPNKVCSFLGCPPVYGVPLITLMASFPSVVKRTQKANAEEESKKINYVIEEIKKIKDIEVLGKLPKIHPLTNLKTDSFSKIAQTHPRKGFFIRDEFKERGIIGLSPGISKELKFNTYGLTWEQVNYLTSTFLEIAEKYKLI
;
A
#
# COMPACT_ATOMS: atom_id res chain seq x y z
N MET A 1 1.22 38.91 14.14
CA MET A 1 1.56 37.67 14.90
C MET A 1 2.85 37.92 15.64
N VAL A 2 2.91 37.59 16.93
CA VAL A 2 4.17 37.65 17.69
C VAL A 2 5.03 36.44 17.25
N PRO A 3 6.31 36.60 16.92
CA PRO A 3 7.18 35.49 16.58
C PRO A 3 7.22 34.46 17.72
N LEU A 4 7.29 33.16 17.36
CA LEU A 4 7.39 32.09 18.35
C LEU A 4 8.71 32.19 19.12
N PRO A 5 8.71 32.49 20.44
CA PRO A 5 9.95 32.61 21.19
C PRO A 5 10.55 31.22 21.49
N TYR A 6 11.89 31.13 21.44
CA TYR A 6 12.57 29.96 21.98
C TYR A 6 12.56 30.02 23.51
N ASN A 7 11.96 29.03 24.15
CA ASN A 7 11.89 28.94 25.61
C ASN A 7 11.79 27.47 26.06
N GLU A 8 11.89 27.25 27.38
CA GLU A 8 11.81 25.90 27.97
C GLU A 8 10.48 25.20 27.71
N GLU A 9 9.38 25.92 27.59
CA GLU A 9 8.07 25.34 27.30
C GLU A 9 8.04 24.74 25.89
N LEU A 10 8.60 25.44 24.91
CA LEU A 10 8.77 24.95 23.54
C LEU A 10 9.63 23.69 23.52
N VAL A 11 10.73 23.67 24.26
CA VAL A 11 11.61 22.49 24.35
C VAL A 11 10.86 21.32 24.98
N LYS A 12 10.19 21.52 26.15
CA LYS A 12 9.42 20.47 26.85
C LYS A 12 8.32 19.88 25.98
N LYS A 13 7.66 20.71 25.17
CA LYS A 13 6.57 20.31 24.28
C LYS A 13 7.00 19.26 23.24
N TYR A 14 8.23 19.33 22.75
CA TYR A 14 8.72 18.48 21.66
C TYR A 14 9.84 17.51 22.07
N ALA A 15 10.36 17.59 23.31
CA ALA A 15 11.48 16.75 23.76
C ALA A 15 11.11 15.28 23.98
N ASN A 16 9.88 14.98 24.38
CA ASN A 16 9.45 13.63 24.80
C ASN A 16 8.39 13.05 23.88
N LEU A 17 8.73 12.92 22.60
CA LEU A 17 7.84 12.25 21.65
C LEU A 17 7.97 10.74 21.82
N SER A 18 6.87 10.07 22.18
CA SER A 18 6.82 8.63 22.37
C SER A 18 5.57 8.03 21.73
N ARG A 19 5.63 6.76 21.46
CA ARG A 19 4.48 5.95 21.03
C ARG A 19 4.58 4.56 21.65
N ASN A 20 3.44 3.86 21.78
CA ASN A 20 3.45 2.44 22.12
C ASN A 20 4.17 1.67 21.01
N ILE A 21 5.11 0.83 21.41
CA ILE A 21 5.87 -0.03 20.51
C ILE A 21 5.24 -1.43 20.44
N ASN A 22 5.55 -2.15 19.38
CA ASN A 22 4.91 -3.45 19.13
C ASN A 22 5.31 -4.53 20.13
N GLU A 23 6.46 -4.39 20.78
CA GLU A 23 6.94 -5.31 21.81
C GLU A 23 6.10 -5.30 23.10
N GLU A 24 5.38 -4.20 23.36
CA GLU A 24 4.53 -4.06 24.54
C GLU A 24 3.08 -4.54 24.30
N TYR A 25 2.69 -4.64 23.02
CA TYR A 25 1.31 -4.92 22.64
C TYR A 25 1.25 -5.87 21.44
N ILE A 26 0.20 -6.69 21.42
CA ILE A 26 -0.19 -7.37 20.18
C ILE A 26 -0.88 -6.32 19.28
N ASN A 27 -0.19 -5.91 18.23
CA ASN A 27 -0.68 -4.89 17.32
C ASN A 27 -1.36 -5.53 16.10
N ILE A 28 -2.68 -5.32 15.97
CA ILE A 28 -3.51 -5.80 14.86
C ILE A 28 -3.94 -4.69 13.90
N HIS A 29 -3.21 -3.58 13.89
CA HIS A 29 -3.56 -2.42 13.05
C HIS A 29 -3.61 -2.78 11.57
N PRO A 30 -4.71 -2.49 10.86
CA PRO A 30 -4.94 -3.00 9.52
C PRO A 30 -3.97 -2.48 8.46
N LEU A 31 -3.37 -1.30 8.67
CA LEU A 31 -2.63 -0.61 7.62
C LEU A 31 -1.12 -0.88 7.61
N GLN A 32 -0.52 -1.19 8.75
CA GLN A 32 0.92 -1.07 8.92
C GLN A 32 1.63 -2.34 9.41
N ARG A 33 0.97 -3.49 9.40
CA ARG A 33 1.61 -4.73 9.88
C ARG A 33 2.82 -5.13 9.04
N GLY A 34 2.72 -5.06 7.73
CA GLY A 34 3.84 -5.31 6.82
C GLY A 34 4.90 -4.20 6.79
N GLY A 35 4.63 -3.06 7.41
CA GLY A 35 5.50 -1.89 7.50
C GLY A 35 6.30 -1.79 8.81
N ILE A 36 6.21 -2.78 9.72
CA ILE A 36 7.03 -2.81 10.93
C ILE A 36 8.50 -2.98 10.52
N LEU A 37 9.34 -2.09 11.03
CA LEU A 37 10.76 -2.09 10.69
C LEU A 37 11.46 -3.36 11.19
N THR A 38 12.41 -3.86 10.40
CA THR A 38 13.35 -4.86 10.86
C THR A 38 14.43 -4.24 11.75
N VAL A 39 15.18 -5.07 12.48
CA VAL A 39 16.29 -4.59 13.30
C VAL A 39 17.35 -3.87 12.45
N GLU A 40 17.60 -4.39 11.24
CA GLU A 40 18.53 -3.81 10.29
C GLU A 40 18.06 -2.44 9.81
N ALA A 41 16.76 -2.29 9.57
CA ALA A 41 16.17 -0.99 9.18
C ALA A 41 16.24 0.05 10.32
N TYR A 42 16.06 -0.36 11.58
CA TYR A 42 16.28 0.54 12.72
C TYR A 42 17.72 1.02 12.80
N LYS A 43 18.71 0.12 12.64
CA LYS A 43 20.14 0.48 12.61
C LYS A 43 20.44 1.43 11.45
N ALA A 44 19.94 1.13 10.26
CA ALA A 44 20.11 1.98 9.08
C ALA A 44 19.46 3.37 9.27
N MET A 45 18.28 3.43 9.87
CA MET A 45 17.61 4.70 10.17
C MET A 45 18.44 5.60 11.08
N ILE A 46 19.09 5.04 12.09
CA ILE A 46 19.97 5.79 13.00
C ILE A 46 21.24 6.23 12.26
N ALA A 47 21.84 5.36 11.45
CA ALA A 47 23.09 5.64 10.75
C ALA A 47 22.94 6.73 9.65
N TYR A 48 21.76 6.86 9.05
CA TYR A 48 21.49 7.79 7.95
C TYR A 48 20.47 8.88 8.33
N GLY A 49 20.22 9.12 9.61
CA GLY A 49 19.18 10.02 10.10
C GLY A 49 19.43 11.52 9.87
N ASP A 50 20.65 11.91 9.57
CA ASP A 50 21.09 13.33 9.55
C ASP A 50 20.90 14.01 8.19
N GLY A 51 19.66 14.00 7.67
CA GLY A 51 19.34 14.71 6.42
C GLY A 51 19.93 14.08 5.17
N TYR A 52 20.31 12.80 5.24
CA TYR A 52 20.81 12.04 4.10
C TYR A 52 19.85 12.06 2.94
N SER A 53 20.35 12.35 1.75
CA SER A 53 19.60 12.34 0.51
C SER A 53 20.44 11.81 -0.64
N LEU A 54 19.78 11.28 -1.68
CA LEU A 54 20.44 10.75 -2.86
C LEU A 54 20.53 11.77 -3.99
N CYS A 55 21.55 11.65 -4.80
CA CYS A 55 21.61 12.32 -6.10
C CYS A 55 20.68 11.60 -7.08
N ASP A 56 19.80 12.33 -7.71
CA ASP A 56 18.82 11.85 -8.68
C ASP A 56 19.43 11.32 -9.97
N ASN A 57 20.63 11.78 -10.30
CA ASN A 57 21.34 11.39 -11.52
C ASN A 57 22.19 10.12 -11.32
N CYS A 58 23.02 10.10 -10.28
CA CYS A 58 23.95 8.99 -10.07
C CYS A 58 23.53 8.01 -8.97
N LEU A 59 22.45 8.29 -8.24
CA LEU A 59 21.94 7.52 -7.10
C LEU A 59 22.98 7.32 -5.98
N LYS A 60 23.94 8.24 -5.88
CA LYS A 60 24.94 8.28 -4.81
C LYS A 60 24.55 9.33 -3.79
N GLY A 61 25.08 9.21 -2.60
CA GLY A 61 24.90 10.20 -1.55
C GLY A 61 25.37 11.58 -1.99
N ARG A 62 24.61 12.59 -1.62
CA ARG A 62 24.86 13.97 -2.06
C ARG A 62 25.85 14.70 -1.18
N ILE A 63 25.76 14.43 0.10
CA ILE A 63 26.48 15.15 1.12
C ILE A 63 27.67 14.35 1.58
N ASP A 64 27.76 13.10 1.15
CA ASP A 64 28.61 12.27 1.87
C ASP A 64 29.89 12.00 1.19
N GLN A 65 30.56 12.07 1.98
CA GLN A 65 31.84 11.50 2.12
C GLN A 65 31.77 10.14 2.81
N ILE A 66 30.61 9.66 3.03
CA ILE A 66 30.28 8.41 3.67
C ILE A 66 30.13 7.34 2.59
N GLU A 67 30.19 6.09 2.95
CA GLU A 67 29.98 4.96 2.08
C GLU A 67 28.73 5.09 1.22
N ASN A 68 28.86 4.93 -0.08
CA ASN A 68 27.75 4.92 -0.99
C ASN A 68 26.92 3.64 -0.80
N PRO A 69 25.64 3.70 -0.39
CA PRO A 69 24.82 2.50 -0.32
C PRO A 69 24.57 1.94 -1.72
N PRO A 70 24.38 0.60 -1.87
CA PRO A 70 24.21 -0.04 -3.17
C PRO A 70 22.80 0.14 -3.76
N VAL A 71 22.41 1.40 -4.01
CA VAL A 71 21.05 1.75 -4.46
C VAL A 71 20.76 1.18 -5.84
N VAL A 72 21.71 1.27 -6.77
CA VAL A 72 21.51 0.78 -8.14
C VAL A 72 21.30 -0.73 -8.16
N GLU A 73 22.09 -1.47 -7.38
CA GLU A 73 21.95 -2.91 -7.19
C GLU A 73 20.62 -3.26 -6.55
N PHE A 74 20.21 -2.52 -5.53
CA PHE A 74 18.92 -2.69 -4.88
C PHE A 74 17.75 -2.50 -5.86
N LEU A 75 17.81 -1.50 -6.74
CA LEU A 75 16.75 -1.30 -7.74
C LEU A 75 16.69 -2.45 -8.74
N LYS A 76 17.85 -2.98 -9.17
CA LYS A 76 17.89 -4.20 -10.01
C LYS A 76 17.34 -5.43 -9.29
N ASP A 77 17.67 -5.61 -8.02
CA ASP A 77 17.15 -6.72 -7.23
C ASP A 77 15.66 -6.57 -6.95
N SER A 78 15.18 -5.34 -6.78
CA SER A 78 13.75 -5.05 -6.66
C SER A 78 13.00 -5.35 -7.97
N ALA A 79 13.61 -5.08 -9.12
CA ALA A 79 13.05 -5.45 -10.43
C ALA A 79 12.94 -6.98 -10.56
N ARG A 80 13.99 -7.72 -10.21
CA ARG A 80 13.95 -9.19 -10.18
C ARG A 80 12.90 -9.72 -9.21
N PHE A 81 12.77 -9.11 -8.02
CA PHE A 81 11.80 -9.50 -7.00
C PHE A 81 10.35 -9.34 -7.49
N LEU A 82 10.06 -8.35 -8.29
CA LEU A 82 8.74 -8.09 -8.88
C LEU A 82 8.58 -8.73 -10.27
N ASN A 83 9.63 -9.35 -10.81
CA ASN A 83 9.71 -9.77 -12.21
C ASN A 83 9.26 -8.64 -13.18
N ALA A 84 9.73 -7.42 -12.93
CA ALA A 84 9.55 -6.24 -13.77
C ALA A 84 10.87 -5.91 -14.48
N ASP A 85 10.84 -5.16 -15.60
CA ASP A 85 12.06 -4.81 -16.31
C ASP A 85 12.84 -3.72 -15.57
N HIS A 86 12.13 -2.74 -15.02
CA HIS A 86 12.72 -1.62 -14.29
C HIS A 86 11.97 -1.34 -12.99
N VAL A 87 12.70 -0.82 -12.00
CA VAL A 87 12.12 -0.28 -10.76
C VAL A 87 12.80 1.01 -10.39
N MET A 88 12.00 2.02 -10.00
CA MET A 88 12.48 3.30 -9.49
C MET A 88 11.78 3.67 -8.19
N PRO A 89 12.45 4.38 -7.26
CA PRO A 89 11.82 4.86 -6.05
C PRO A 89 10.90 6.05 -6.33
N THR A 90 9.81 6.14 -5.59
CA THR A 90 8.85 7.25 -5.62
C THR A 90 8.51 7.69 -4.20
N GLY A 91 7.92 8.87 -4.00
CA GLY A 91 7.52 9.36 -2.67
C GLY A 91 6.52 8.46 -1.95
N ALA A 92 5.68 7.79 -2.70
CA ALA A 92 4.72 6.81 -2.19
C ALA A 92 4.04 6.09 -3.37
N ALA A 93 3.31 5.01 -3.08
CA ALA A 93 2.47 4.34 -4.09
C ALA A 93 1.46 5.28 -4.81
N ARG A 94 1.03 6.36 -4.15
CA ARG A 94 0.18 7.40 -4.77
C ARG A 94 0.91 8.16 -5.87
N ASP A 95 2.19 8.45 -5.66
CA ASP A 95 3.01 9.18 -6.63
C ASP A 95 3.34 8.31 -7.83
N SER A 96 3.58 7.01 -7.62
CA SER A 96 3.75 6.05 -8.72
C SER A 96 2.57 6.10 -9.69
N LYS A 97 1.34 6.08 -9.18
CA LYS A 97 0.13 6.17 -10.02
C LYS A 97 0.02 7.50 -10.76
N ARG A 98 0.32 8.61 -10.08
CA ARG A 98 0.33 9.95 -10.68
C ARG A 98 1.35 10.04 -11.81
N ILE A 99 2.56 9.54 -11.58
CA ILE A 99 3.66 9.52 -12.56
C ILE A 99 3.23 8.74 -13.80
N VAL A 100 2.70 7.53 -13.63
CA VAL A 100 2.25 6.70 -14.76
C VAL A 100 1.17 7.42 -15.56
N MET A 101 0.13 7.95 -14.91
CA MET A 101 -0.93 8.68 -15.62
C MET A 101 -0.38 9.89 -16.36
N GLN A 102 0.51 10.67 -15.73
CA GLN A 102 1.12 11.85 -16.33
C GLN A 102 1.96 11.50 -17.58
N SER A 103 2.75 10.43 -17.49
CA SER A 103 3.56 9.95 -18.63
C SER A 103 2.67 9.47 -19.76
N LEU A 104 1.62 8.72 -19.46
CA LEU A 104 0.69 8.20 -20.47
C LEU A 104 -0.17 9.30 -21.12
N VAL A 105 -0.57 10.34 -20.38
CA VAL A 105 -1.26 11.51 -20.96
C VAL A 105 -0.38 12.22 -21.97
N LYS A 106 0.94 12.30 -21.73
CA LYS A 106 1.89 12.85 -22.69
C LYS A 106 2.03 11.97 -23.94
N LYS A 107 2.07 10.64 -23.74
CA LYS A 107 2.22 9.65 -24.81
C LYS A 107 0.94 9.49 -25.67
N TYR A 108 -0.22 9.51 -25.05
CA TYR A 108 -1.53 9.29 -25.67
C TYR A 108 -2.48 10.44 -25.34
N PRO A 109 -2.24 11.66 -25.88
CA PRO A 109 -2.99 12.86 -25.48
C PRO A 109 -4.48 12.80 -25.82
N GLU A 110 -4.87 11.93 -26.77
CA GLU A 110 -6.27 11.71 -27.17
C GLU A 110 -7.05 10.84 -26.18
N ARG A 111 -6.37 9.98 -25.38
CA ARG A 111 -7.01 9.06 -24.44
C ARG A 111 -7.27 9.78 -23.12
N LYS A 112 -8.54 9.96 -22.73
CA LYS A 112 -8.93 10.76 -21.55
C LYS A 112 -9.57 9.95 -20.43
N THR A 113 -9.68 8.64 -20.58
CA THR A 113 -10.42 7.79 -19.62
C THR A 113 -9.51 6.72 -19.03
N VAL A 114 -9.56 6.55 -17.71
CA VAL A 114 -8.94 5.43 -16.99
C VAL A 114 -10.03 4.50 -16.46
N VAL A 115 -9.73 3.20 -16.48
CA VAL A 115 -10.59 2.15 -15.91
C VAL A 115 -10.01 1.72 -14.58
N ILE A 116 -10.79 1.77 -13.51
CA ILE A 116 -10.38 1.38 -12.17
C ILE A 116 -11.44 0.50 -11.52
N ASP A 117 -11.04 -0.36 -10.56
CA ASP A 117 -12.01 -1.09 -9.75
C ASP A 117 -12.70 -0.19 -8.73
N SER A 118 -13.97 -0.48 -8.42
CA SER A 118 -14.78 0.28 -7.45
C SER A 118 -14.32 0.17 -5.98
N LEU A 119 -13.32 -0.68 -5.69
CA LEU A 119 -12.67 -0.80 -4.39
C LEU A 119 -11.33 -0.08 -4.33
N ALA A 120 -10.94 0.59 -5.41
CA ALA A 120 -9.69 1.33 -5.48
C ALA A 120 -9.61 2.40 -4.39
N HIS A 121 -8.40 2.59 -3.86
CA HIS A 121 -8.14 3.61 -2.87
C HIS A 121 -8.34 5.02 -3.46
N TYR A 122 -8.94 5.95 -2.70
CA TYR A 122 -9.24 7.32 -3.14
C TYR A 122 -8.07 8.05 -3.83
N THR A 123 -6.82 7.72 -3.48
CA THR A 123 -5.64 8.31 -4.13
C THR A 123 -5.47 7.91 -5.60
N THR A 124 -6.18 6.90 -6.07
CA THR A 124 -6.23 6.54 -7.50
C THR A 124 -7.12 7.54 -8.25
N TYR A 125 -8.23 7.91 -7.66
CA TYR A 125 -9.13 8.95 -8.19
C TYR A 125 -8.45 10.32 -8.20
N LEU A 126 -7.76 10.70 -7.12
CA LEU A 126 -6.99 11.95 -7.07
C LEU A 126 -5.87 11.99 -8.12
N ALA A 127 -5.22 10.86 -8.40
CA ALA A 127 -4.22 10.80 -9.46
C ALA A 127 -4.86 11.04 -10.85
N ALA A 128 -6.07 10.52 -11.09
CA ALA A 128 -6.81 10.77 -12.32
C ALA A 128 -7.26 12.25 -12.41
N GLU A 129 -7.79 12.81 -11.32
CA GLU A 129 -8.22 14.21 -11.25
C GLU A 129 -7.07 15.19 -11.55
N ILE A 130 -5.90 15.00 -10.91
CA ILE A 130 -4.70 15.82 -11.14
C ILE A 130 -4.27 15.79 -12.63
N ASN A 131 -4.45 14.66 -13.30
CA ASN A 131 -4.12 14.49 -14.69
C ASN A 131 -5.30 14.77 -15.64
N GLN A 132 -6.40 15.36 -15.15
CA GLN A 132 -7.59 15.73 -15.91
C GLN A 132 -8.20 14.54 -16.69
N LEU A 133 -8.24 13.38 -16.07
CA LEU A 133 -8.75 12.14 -16.64
C LEU A 133 -10.15 11.81 -16.12
N ASN A 134 -10.97 11.28 -16.99
CA ASN A 134 -12.25 10.67 -16.62
C ASN A 134 -12.01 9.29 -15.99
N VAL A 135 -12.87 8.92 -15.07
CA VAL A 135 -12.83 7.62 -14.40
C VAL A 135 -14.07 6.81 -14.77
N LYS A 136 -13.85 5.59 -15.24
CA LYS A 136 -14.91 4.57 -15.38
C LYS A 136 -14.62 3.44 -14.41
N GLU A 137 -15.58 3.12 -13.55
CA GLU A 137 -15.43 2.08 -12.54
C GLU A 137 -15.87 0.70 -13.04
N VAL A 138 -15.11 -0.30 -12.64
CA VAL A 138 -15.52 -1.69 -12.72
C VAL A 138 -16.27 -2.04 -11.42
N PRO A 139 -17.53 -2.49 -11.49
CA PRO A 139 -18.32 -2.77 -10.31
C PRO A 139 -17.79 -3.99 -9.55
N ASN A 140 -18.05 -4.02 -8.24
CA ASN A 140 -17.92 -5.23 -7.44
C ASN A 140 -19.30 -5.91 -7.25
N LYS A 141 -19.31 -7.16 -6.81
CA LYS A 141 -20.55 -7.94 -6.58
C LYS A 141 -21.42 -7.43 -5.43
N GLY A 142 -20.94 -6.46 -4.67
CA GLY A 142 -21.64 -6.02 -3.47
C GLY A 142 -21.52 -6.99 -2.29
N TYR A 143 -22.33 -6.73 -1.27
CA TYR A 143 -22.38 -7.51 -0.04
C TYR A 143 -22.78 -8.97 -0.29
N PRO A 144 -22.17 -9.96 0.41
CA PRO A 144 -21.12 -9.79 1.41
C PRO A 144 -19.70 -9.92 0.85
N THR A 145 -19.51 -10.34 -0.40
CA THR A 145 -18.21 -10.76 -0.94
C THR A 145 -17.39 -9.62 -1.53
N PHE A 146 -18.05 -8.61 -2.10
CA PHE A 146 -17.40 -7.46 -2.74
C PHE A 146 -16.31 -7.83 -3.76
N GLU A 147 -16.47 -8.97 -4.43
CA GLU A 147 -15.55 -9.46 -5.45
C GLU A 147 -15.58 -8.60 -6.71
N ILE A 148 -14.41 -8.45 -7.34
CA ILE A 148 -14.26 -7.86 -8.68
C ILE A 148 -14.11 -8.99 -9.69
N GLU A 149 -14.89 -8.94 -10.77
CA GLU A 149 -14.84 -9.94 -11.83
C GLU A 149 -14.07 -9.43 -13.06
N SER A 150 -13.23 -10.28 -13.62
CA SER A 150 -12.40 -9.91 -14.77
C SER A 150 -13.23 -9.55 -16.01
N HIS A 151 -14.34 -10.28 -16.25
CA HIS A 151 -15.20 -10.02 -17.39
C HIS A 151 -15.89 -8.64 -17.34
N ASP A 152 -16.05 -8.03 -16.18
CA ASP A 152 -16.61 -6.69 -16.07
C ASP A 152 -15.60 -5.62 -16.51
N TYR A 153 -14.28 -5.87 -16.38
CA TYR A 153 -13.27 -5.03 -17.01
C TYR A 153 -13.42 -5.02 -18.54
N GLU A 154 -13.58 -6.20 -19.15
CA GLU A 154 -13.75 -6.29 -20.60
C GLU A 154 -15.01 -5.57 -21.08
N LYS A 155 -16.13 -5.67 -20.33
CA LYS A 155 -17.36 -4.92 -20.63
C LYS A 155 -17.15 -3.40 -20.56
N VAL A 156 -16.51 -2.92 -19.49
CA VAL A 156 -16.25 -1.47 -19.33
C VAL A 156 -15.34 -0.96 -20.43
N ILE A 157 -14.29 -1.68 -20.78
CA ILE A 157 -13.37 -1.33 -21.89
C ILE A 157 -14.13 -1.25 -23.22
N ASN A 158 -14.93 -2.27 -23.55
CA ASN A 158 -15.72 -2.28 -24.78
C ASN A 158 -16.71 -1.12 -24.86
N ASN A 159 -17.34 -0.77 -23.73
CA ASN A 159 -18.28 0.37 -23.70
C ASN A 159 -17.53 1.69 -23.96
N ILE A 160 -16.36 1.91 -23.36
CA ILE A 160 -15.56 3.11 -23.59
C ILE A 160 -15.15 3.21 -25.07
N ILE A 161 -14.65 2.11 -25.65
CA ILE A 161 -14.24 2.09 -27.07
C ILE A 161 -15.41 2.42 -27.97
N LYS A 162 -16.62 1.93 -27.65
CA LYS A 162 -17.84 2.18 -28.43
C LYS A 162 -18.35 3.62 -28.26
N GLU A 163 -18.30 4.17 -27.04
CA GLU A 163 -18.83 5.50 -26.71
C GLU A 163 -17.86 6.61 -27.18
N ASP A 164 -16.56 6.45 -26.87
CA ASP A 164 -15.56 7.50 -27.08
C ASP A 164 -14.80 7.34 -28.41
N ASN A 165 -14.96 6.21 -29.12
CA ASN A 165 -14.17 5.82 -30.27
C ASN A 165 -12.64 5.84 -29.99
N GLN A 166 -12.26 5.67 -28.74
CA GLN A 166 -10.89 5.69 -28.23
C GLN A 166 -10.70 4.57 -27.20
N LYS A 167 -9.47 4.04 -27.10
CA LYS A 167 -9.10 3.11 -26.04
C LYS A 167 -8.98 3.88 -24.71
N PRO A 168 -9.23 3.23 -23.55
CA PRO A 168 -8.80 3.78 -22.28
C PRO A 168 -7.30 4.10 -22.27
N LEU A 169 -6.91 5.11 -21.48
CA LEU A 169 -5.51 5.47 -21.27
C LEU A 169 -4.77 4.39 -20.47
N LEU A 170 -5.44 3.86 -19.45
CA LEU A 170 -4.86 2.96 -18.47
C LEU A 170 -5.97 2.13 -17.82
N VAL A 171 -5.69 0.86 -17.59
CA VAL A 171 -6.47 -0.01 -16.72
C VAL A 171 -5.73 -0.18 -15.40
N ILE A 172 -6.44 -0.09 -14.27
CA ILE A 172 -5.86 -0.23 -12.92
C ILE A 172 -6.64 -1.27 -12.15
N LEU A 173 -5.91 -2.23 -11.57
CA LEU A 173 -6.45 -3.21 -10.63
C LEU A 173 -5.85 -3.00 -9.25
N THR A 174 -6.68 -2.98 -8.22
CA THR A 174 -6.25 -3.06 -6.83
C THR A 174 -5.99 -4.53 -6.48
N HIS A 175 -4.74 -4.91 -6.30
CA HIS A 175 -4.37 -6.31 -6.02
C HIS A 175 -4.96 -6.80 -4.70
N VAL A 176 -4.78 -6.03 -3.62
CA VAL A 176 -5.45 -6.28 -2.33
C VAL A 176 -6.24 -5.05 -1.96
N ASP A 177 -7.57 -5.18 -1.86
CA ASP A 177 -8.38 -4.05 -1.45
C ASP A 177 -8.19 -3.75 0.05
N TYR A 178 -8.15 -2.45 0.36
CA TYR A 178 -7.85 -1.99 1.72
C TYR A 178 -9.04 -2.12 2.69
N LYS A 179 -10.24 -2.41 2.19
CA LYS A 179 -11.46 -2.44 2.99
C LYS A 179 -11.79 -3.85 3.49
N TYR A 180 -11.73 -4.82 2.60
CA TYR A 180 -12.15 -6.21 2.88
C TYR A 180 -11.00 -7.20 2.85
N GLY A 181 -9.84 -6.83 2.28
CA GLY A 181 -8.68 -7.72 2.13
C GLY A 181 -8.87 -8.78 1.05
N ASN A 182 -9.74 -8.53 0.05
CA ASN A 182 -9.85 -9.41 -1.10
C ASN A 182 -8.58 -9.34 -1.94
N VAL A 183 -8.11 -10.48 -2.41
CA VAL A 183 -7.02 -10.59 -3.37
C VAL A 183 -7.61 -10.81 -4.74
N ASN A 184 -7.34 -9.90 -5.66
CA ASN A 184 -7.79 -9.95 -7.05
C ASN A 184 -6.68 -10.52 -7.93
N ASP A 185 -6.98 -11.53 -8.75
CA ASP A 185 -6.01 -12.12 -9.66
C ASP A 185 -5.69 -11.14 -10.82
N PRO A 186 -4.42 -10.71 -10.99
CA PRO A 186 -4.06 -9.80 -12.06
C PRO A 186 -3.99 -10.47 -13.44
N LYS A 187 -3.82 -11.79 -13.51
CA LYS A 187 -3.57 -12.51 -14.77
C LYS A 187 -4.67 -12.33 -15.81
N PRO A 188 -5.96 -12.58 -15.50
CA PRO A 188 -7.01 -12.40 -16.51
C PRO A 188 -7.17 -10.93 -16.93
N ILE A 189 -6.89 -9.98 -16.05
CA ILE A 189 -6.94 -8.55 -16.39
C ILE A 189 -5.78 -8.19 -17.33
N GLY A 190 -4.57 -8.68 -17.05
CA GLY A 190 -3.41 -8.49 -17.93
C GLY A 190 -3.63 -9.10 -19.34
N GLU A 191 -4.28 -10.25 -19.43
CA GLU A 191 -4.66 -10.86 -20.70
C GLU A 191 -5.66 -10.01 -21.49
N ILE A 192 -6.67 -9.44 -20.80
CA ILE A 192 -7.62 -8.49 -21.39
C ILE A 192 -6.89 -7.24 -21.88
N CYS A 193 -6.04 -6.64 -21.05
CA CYS A 193 -5.29 -5.43 -21.40
C CYS A 193 -4.39 -5.65 -22.62
N LYS A 194 -3.70 -6.79 -22.67
CA LYS A 194 -2.87 -7.19 -23.82
C LYS A 194 -3.71 -7.37 -25.08
N LYS A 195 -4.88 -8.02 -25.00
CA LYS A 195 -5.81 -8.20 -26.13
C LYS A 195 -6.25 -6.87 -26.74
N PHE A 196 -6.49 -5.86 -25.91
CA PHE A 196 -6.95 -4.54 -26.34
C PHE A 196 -5.79 -3.54 -26.60
N ASP A 197 -4.55 -3.93 -26.31
CA ASP A 197 -3.37 -3.05 -26.37
C ASP A 197 -3.60 -1.77 -25.53
N ILE A 198 -3.88 -1.98 -24.24
CA ILE A 198 -4.11 -0.93 -23.23
C ILE A 198 -3.11 -1.15 -22.09
N PRO A 199 -2.37 -0.11 -21.64
CA PRO A 199 -1.48 -0.22 -20.50
C PRO A 199 -2.18 -0.69 -19.23
N PHE A 200 -1.52 -1.56 -18.44
CA PHE A 200 -2.06 -2.12 -17.20
C PHE A 200 -1.19 -1.78 -15.99
N LEU A 201 -1.81 -1.19 -14.96
CA LEU A 201 -1.18 -0.89 -13.67
C LEU A 201 -1.78 -1.75 -12.56
N LEU A 202 -0.93 -2.50 -11.85
CA LEU A 202 -1.28 -3.19 -10.62
C LEU A 202 -0.98 -2.30 -9.41
N ASN A 203 -2.02 -1.94 -8.63
CA ASN A 203 -1.83 -1.28 -7.35
C ASN A 203 -1.56 -2.32 -6.26
N ALA A 204 -0.28 -2.56 -6.01
CA ALA A 204 0.23 -3.55 -5.06
C ALA A 204 0.62 -2.95 -3.69
N ALA A 205 0.02 -1.82 -3.30
CA ALA A 205 0.38 -1.12 -2.07
C ALA A 205 0.21 -1.93 -0.78
N TYR A 206 -0.63 -2.97 -0.79
CA TYR A 206 -0.83 -3.88 0.34
C TYR A 206 -0.27 -5.29 0.09
N SER A 207 0.10 -5.62 -1.13
CA SER A 207 0.53 -6.95 -1.51
C SER A 207 2.02 -7.10 -1.72
N ALA A 208 2.67 -6.15 -2.42
CA ALA A 208 4.12 -6.23 -2.64
C ALA A 208 4.87 -6.21 -1.30
N GLY A 209 5.60 -7.28 -1.01
CA GLY A 209 6.26 -7.49 0.29
C GLY A 209 5.44 -8.30 1.31
N VAL A 210 4.22 -8.71 0.97
CA VAL A 210 3.36 -9.62 1.76
C VAL A 210 2.98 -10.86 0.94
N LEU A 211 2.60 -10.67 -0.31
CA LEU A 211 2.29 -11.72 -1.27
C LEU A 211 3.29 -11.72 -2.43
N PRO A 212 3.55 -12.85 -3.07
CA PRO A 212 4.32 -12.88 -4.29
C PRO A 212 3.59 -12.10 -5.41
N VAL A 213 4.36 -11.38 -6.21
CA VAL A 213 3.88 -10.65 -7.40
C VAL A 213 4.83 -10.95 -8.55
N ASP A 214 4.27 -11.12 -9.75
CA ASP A 214 5.02 -11.40 -10.98
C ASP A 214 4.48 -10.53 -12.11
N CYS A 215 5.20 -9.48 -12.47
CA CYS A 215 4.72 -8.51 -13.46
C CYS A 215 4.71 -9.12 -14.86
N ASN A 216 5.81 -9.69 -15.32
CA ASN A 216 5.95 -10.15 -16.70
C ASN A 216 4.99 -11.32 -16.99
N SER A 217 4.86 -12.29 -16.07
CA SER A 217 3.95 -13.43 -16.26
C SER A 217 2.47 -13.05 -16.26
N ASN A 218 2.12 -11.88 -15.72
CA ASN A 218 0.74 -11.39 -15.65
C ASN A 218 0.46 -10.21 -16.59
N ASN A 219 1.37 -9.91 -17.54
CA ASN A 219 1.26 -8.78 -18.47
C ASN A 219 0.98 -7.44 -17.75
N ILE A 220 1.67 -7.18 -16.64
CA ILE A 220 1.57 -5.94 -15.88
C ILE A 220 2.63 -4.97 -16.42
N ASP A 221 2.20 -3.86 -17.00
CA ASP A 221 3.10 -2.83 -17.51
C ASP A 221 3.65 -1.95 -16.40
N PHE A 222 2.86 -1.71 -15.35
CA PHE A 222 3.23 -0.87 -14.22
C PHE A 222 2.81 -1.50 -12.90
N ILE A 223 3.67 -1.42 -11.90
CA ILE A 223 3.31 -1.82 -10.53
C ILE A 223 3.64 -0.70 -9.54
N SER A 224 2.67 -0.39 -8.67
CA SER A 224 2.81 0.61 -7.62
C SER A 224 2.90 -0.05 -6.26
N CYS A 225 4.05 0.01 -5.61
CA CYS A 225 4.33 -0.59 -4.30
C CYS A 225 4.42 0.46 -3.20
N SER A 226 4.15 0.06 -1.95
CA SER A 226 4.25 0.93 -0.77
C SER A 226 5.26 0.38 0.23
N GLY A 227 6.40 1.05 0.39
CA GLY A 227 7.46 0.63 1.31
C GLY A 227 7.02 0.62 2.78
N HIS A 228 6.37 1.67 3.23
CA HIS A 228 5.95 1.81 4.63
C HIS A 228 4.71 1.00 5.04
N LYS A 229 3.99 0.39 4.08
CA LYS A 229 2.83 -0.46 4.37
C LYS A 229 3.16 -1.94 4.36
N SER A 230 3.92 -2.38 3.36
CA SER A 230 4.13 -3.80 3.08
C SER A 230 5.60 -4.22 2.94
N MET A 231 6.54 -3.27 2.95
CA MET A 231 7.96 -3.55 2.73
C MET A 231 8.88 -3.04 3.85
N ALA A 232 8.33 -2.79 5.05
CA ALA A 232 9.07 -2.45 6.26
C ALA A 232 10.02 -1.24 6.13
N ALA A 233 9.58 -0.16 5.49
CA ALA A 233 10.32 1.10 5.41
C ALA A 233 9.88 2.11 6.48
N SER A 234 10.77 3.00 6.89
CA SER A 234 10.58 3.95 8.00
C SER A 234 9.58 5.08 7.73
N GLY A 235 9.24 5.33 6.50
CA GLY A 235 8.34 6.44 6.15
C GLY A 235 7.73 6.27 4.78
N PRO A 236 6.94 7.24 4.33
CA PRO A 236 6.38 7.19 3.00
C PRO A 236 7.49 7.04 1.96
N ILE A 237 7.45 5.94 1.28
CA ILE A 237 8.24 5.63 0.09
C ILE A 237 7.46 4.61 -0.73
N GLY A 238 7.57 4.69 -2.05
CA GLY A 238 7.04 3.73 -3.00
C GLY A 238 8.13 3.20 -3.92
N LEU A 239 7.83 2.10 -4.57
CA LEU A 239 8.54 1.65 -5.74
C LEU A 239 7.55 1.64 -6.92
N LEU A 240 7.99 2.18 -8.04
CA LEU A 240 7.33 2.06 -9.33
C LEU A 240 8.12 1.06 -10.17
N GLY A 241 7.52 -0.10 -10.42
CA GLY A 241 8.03 -1.02 -11.43
C GLY A 241 7.36 -0.73 -12.77
N PHE A 242 8.09 -0.91 -13.88
CA PHE A 242 7.55 -0.70 -15.22
C PHE A 242 8.27 -1.54 -16.27
N SER A 243 7.57 -1.80 -17.38
CA SER A 243 8.08 -2.57 -18.50
C SER A 243 8.97 -1.72 -19.42
N GLU A 244 9.90 -2.37 -20.13
CA GLU A 244 10.86 -1.76 -21.04
C GLU A 244 10.21 -0.82 -22.07
N GLN A 245 9.03 -1.19 -22.58
CA GLN A 245 8.33 -0.39 -23.60
C GLN A 245 7.92 1.01 -23.13
N PHE A 246 7.90 1.27 -21.80
CA PHE A 246 7.57 2.57 -21.21
C PHE A 246 8.79 3.25 -20.57
N TYR A 247 10.00 2.74 -20.78
CA TYR A 247 11.21 3.29 -20.17
C TYR A 247 11.38 4.78 -20.47
N ASP A 248 11.39 5.15 -21.76
CA ASP A 248 11.58 6.54 -22.17
C ASP A 248 10.44 7.47 -21.73
N ASP A 249 9.23 6.94 -21.61
CA ASP A 249 8.07 7.71 -21.13
C ASP A 249 8.19 8.06 -19.64
N ILE A 250 8.61 7.10 -18.80
CA ILE A 250 8.78 7.27 -17.35
C ILE A 250 10.07 8.03 -17.04
N MET A 251 11.16 7.72 -17.74
CA MET A 251 12.50 8.28 -17.50
C MET A 251 12.80 9.53 -18.35
N SER A 252 11.75 10.14 -18.90
CA SER A 252 11.86 11.37 -19.67
C SER A 252 12.53 12.49 -18.88
N THR A 253 13.56 13.10 -19.43
CA THR A 253 14.28 14.22 -18.82
C THR A 253 13.59 15.56 -19.08
N SER A 254 13.87 16.56 -18.21
CA SER A 254 13.33 17.91 -18.39
C SER A 254 14.01 18.62 -19.57
N GLU A 255 13.18 19.21 -20.41
CA GLU A 255 13.61 20.09 -21.52
C GLU A 255 13.44 21.58 -21.18
N ILE A 256 13.06 21.88 -19.92
CA ILE A 256 12.80 23.26 -19.50
C ILE A 256 14.06 24.12 -19.60
N GLN A 257 13.88 25.33 -20.11
CA GLN A 257 14.93 26.35 -20.13
C GLN A 257 14.39 27.66 -19.56
N GLY A 258 15.17 28.29 -18.69
CA GLY A 258 14.84 29.61 -18.18
C GLY A 258 15.07 30.68 -19.26
N ASP A 259 14.09 31.54 -19.49
CA ASP A 259 14.10 32.61 -20.49
C ASP A 259 15.16 33.70 -20.21
N ILE A 260 15.43 33.99 -18.94
CA ILE A 260 16.43 35.00 -18.52
C ILE A 260 17.77 34.34 -18.21
N SER A 261 17.77 33.27 -17.43
CA SER A 261 19.00 32.62 -16.95
C SER A 261 19.63 31.66 -17.95
N SER A 262 18.90 31.28 -18.98
CA SER A 262 19.29 30.22 -19.95
C SER A 262 19.63 28.88 -19.29
N LYS A 263 19.22 28.68 -18.03
CA LYS A 263 19.44 27.41 -17.31
C LYS A 263 18.58 26.33 -17.92
N SER A 264 19.20 25.21 -18.21
CA SER A 264 18.54 23.99 -18.65
C SER A 264 19.13 22.78 -17.92
N PHE A 265 18.34 21.71 -17.79
CA PHE A 265 18.73 20.52 -17.06
C PHE A 265 18.49 19.23 -17.86
N PRO A 266 18.71 19.22 -19.19
CA PRO A 266 18.56 17.99 -19.97
C PRO A 266 19.53 16.94 -19.43
N ASN A 267 19.16 15.71 -19.41
CA ASN A 267 19.94 14.57 -18.92
C ASN A 267 20.23 14.51 -17.40
N LYS A 268 19.68 15.43 -16.59
CA LYS A 268 19.91 15.43 -15.14
C LYS A 268 18.65 15.23 -14.31
N VAL A 269 17.49 15.52 -14.90
CA VAL A 269 16.22 15.54 -14.15
C VAL A 269 15.22 14.70 -14.90
N CYS A 270 14.82 13.58 -14.31
CA CYS A 270 13.66 12.85 -14.77
C CYS A 270 12.39 13.64 -14.41
N SER A 271 11.72 14.18 -15.44
CA SER A 271 10.64 15.14 -15.26
C SER A 271 9.43 14.58 -14.51
N PHE A 272 9.21 13.27 -14.60
CA PHE A 272 8.03 12.64 -13.98
C PHE A 272 8.29 12.05 -12.60
N LEU A 273 9.51 11.56 -12.34
CA LEU A 273 9.85 11.04 -11.00
C LEU A 273 10.02 12.16 -9.97
N GLY A 274 10.07 13.40 -10.45
CA GLY A 274 10.28 14.57 -9.60
C GLY A 274 11.71 14.63 -9.11
N CYS A 275 12.27 15.80 -9.11
CA CYS A 275 13.64 15.98 -8.74
C CYS A 275 13.80 17.12 -7.77
N PRO A 276 14.90 17.11 -7.12
CA PRO A 276 15.61 16.09 -6.40
C PRO A 276 15.09 15.98 -5.00
N PRO A 277 15.64 15.31 -4.33
CA PRO A 277 16.19 14.02 -4.26
C PRO A 277 15.48 13.20 -3.33
N VAL A 278 15.89 12.12 -3.52
CA VAL A 278 14.94 11.30 -3.19
C VAL A 278 15.29 10.61 -1.92
N TYR A 279 14.37 10.65 -1.04
CA TYR A 279 13.93 9.64 -0.12
C TYR A 279 15.06 8.95 0.66
N GLY A 280 16.10 9.69 1.09
CA GLY A 280 17.30 9.14 1.72
C GLY A 280 17.00 8.05 2.76
N VAL A 281 16.62 8.44 3.98
CA VAL A 281 16.38 7.48 5.07
C VAL A 281 15.28 6.45 4.76
N PRO A 282 14.12 6.81 4.20
CA PRO A 282 13.12 5.80 3.83
C PRO A 282 13.64 4.77 2.83
N LEU A 283 14.42 5.17 1.83
CA LEU A 283 15.00 4.24 0.87
C LEU A 283 16.04 3.32 1.53
N ILE A 284 16.93 3.86 2.35
CA ILE A 284 17.94 3.05 3.06
C ILE A 284 17.28 2.05 4.01
N THR A 285 16.23 2.42 4.71
CA THR A 285 15.51 1.47 5.57
C THR A 285 14.77 0.40 4.76
N LEU A 286 14.25 0.76 3.58
CA LEU A 286 13.67 -0.21 2.65
C LEU A 286 14.72 -1.21 2.16
N MET A 287 15.90 -0.74 1.79
CA MET A 287 17.03 -1.59 1.38
C MET A 287 17.45 -2.54 2.51
N ALA A 288 17.61 -2.02 3.73
CA ALA A 288 17.98 -2.82 4.89
C ALA A 288 16.94 -3.90 5.25
N SER A 289 15.65 -3.63 5.03
CA SER A 289 14.57 -4.59 5.24
C SER A 289 14.41 -5.59 4.09
N PHE A 290 14.93 -5.30 2.91
CA PHE A 290 14.63 -6.03 1.68
C PHE A 290 14.92 -7.55 1.75
N PRO A 291 16.04 -8.04 2.33
CA PRO A 291 16.25 -9.48 2.47
C PRO A 291 15.15 -10.18 3.28
N SER A 292 14.68 -9.55 4.35
CA SER A 292 13.55 -10.04 5.15
C SER A 292 12.24 -10.00 4.37
N VAL A 293 12.02 -8.96 3.56
CA VAL A 293 10.85 -8.83 2.68
C VAL A 293 10.84 -9.95 1.64
N VAL A 294 11.94 -10.21 0.97
CA VAL A 294 12.07 -11.32 0.00
C VAL A 294 11.77 -12.66 0.65
N LYS A 295 12.33 -12.92 1.84
CA LYS A 295 12.09 -14.16 2.58
C LYS A 295 10.62 -14.35 2.92
N ARG A 296 9.96 -13.33 3.45
CA ARG A 296 8.58 -13.43 3.95
C ARG A 296 7.51 -13.50 2.85
N THR A 297 7.82 -13.08 1.64
CA THR A 297 6.92 -13.18 0.47
C THR A 297 6.99 -14.52 -0.25
N GLN A 298 7.85 -15.44 0.17
CA GLN A 298 7.86 -16.78 -0.39
C GLN A 298 6.51 -17.47 -0.16
N LYS A 299 6.08 -18.26 -1.13
CA LYS A 299 4.76 -18.91 -1.16
C LYS A 299 4.40 -19.61 0.17
N ALA A 300 5.31 -20.38 0.75
CA ALA A 300 5.07 -21.08 2.00
C ALA A 300 4.75 -20.13 3.18
N ASN A 301 5.41 -18.97 3.24
CA ASN A 301 5.16 -17.97 4.29
C ASN A 301 3.82 -17.25 4.08
N ALA A 302 3.46 -16.94 2.83
CA ALA A 302 2.17 -16.35 2.49
C ALA A 302 1.01 -17.31 2.82
N GLU A 303 1.17 -18.61 2.54
CA GLU A 303 0.21 -19.65 2.91
C GLU A 303 0.06 -19.78 4.43
N GLU A 304 1.15 -19.65 5.19
CA GLU A 304 1.13 -19.69 6.65
C GLU A 304 0.37 -18.49 7.24
N GLU A 305 0.58 -17.29 6.70
CA GLU A 305 -0.20 -16.11 7.11
C GLU A 305 -1.69 -16.25 6.77
N SER A 306 -2.02 -16.87 5.63
CA SER A 306 -3.40 -17.20 5.27
C SER A 306 -4.03 -18.20 6.26
N LYS A 307 -3.31 -19.23 6.70
CA LYS A 307 -3.82 -20.17 7.71
C LYS A 307 -4.17 -19.48 9.02
N LYS A 308 -3.30 -18.57 9.49
CA LYS A 308 -3.53 -17.83 10.74
C LYS A 308 -4.81 -17.01 10.71
N ILE A 309 -5.03 -16.23 9.67
CA ILE A 309 -6.25 -15.40 9.57
C ILE A 309 -7.51 -16.26 9.42
N ASN A 310 -7.45 -17.34 8.65
CA ASN A 310 -8.61 -18.21 8.50
C ASN A 310 -8.94 -18.97 9.80
N TYR A 311 -7.94 -19.35 10.58
CA TYR A 311 -8.15 -19.91 11.93
C TYR A 311 -8.89 -18.90 12.84
N VAL A 312 -8.45 -17.65 12.91
CA VAL A 312 -9.14 -16.60 13.68
C VAL A 312 -10.60 -16.47 13.22
N ILE A 313 -10.81 -16.43 11.90
CA ILE A 313 -12.15 -16.30 11.29
C ILE A 313 -13.07 -17.46 11.71
N GLU A 314 -12.61 -18.70 11.65
CA GLU A 314 -13.42 -19.86 12.03
C GLU A 314 -13.82 -19.84 13.51
N GLU A 315 -12.94 -19.40 14.38
CA GLU A 315 -13.24 -19.27 15.80
C GLU A 315 -14.22 -18.13 16.11
N ILE A 316 -14.01 -16.95 15.52
CA ILE A 316 -14.88 -15.79 15.79
C ILE A 316 -16.27 -15.89 15.15
N LYS A 317 -16.48 -16.75 14.14
CA LYS A 317 -17.81 -17.05 13.62
C LYS A 317 -18.77 -17.67 14.62
N LYS A 318 -18.25 -18.21 15.74
CA LYS A 318 -19.05 -18.71 16.87
C LYS A 318 -19.76 -17.59 17.63
N ILE A 319 -19.33 -16.35 17.47
CA ILE A 319 -19.92 -15.19 18.13
C ILE A 319 -21.18 -14.75 17.35
N LYS A 320 -22.25 -14.55 18.08
CA LYS A 320 -23.55 -14.17 17.52
C LYS A 320 -23.46 -12.87 16.70
N ASP A 321 -24.17 -12.84 15.55
CA ASP A 321 -24.28 -11.67 14.67
C ASP A 321 -22.92 -11.10 14.24
N ILE A 322 -21.91 -11.97 14.03
CA ILE A 322 -20.64 -11.62 13.36
C ILE A 322 -20.61 -12.26 11.98
N GLU A 323 -20.25 -11.47 11.00
CA GLU A 323 -20.09 -11.89 9.60
C GLU A 323 -18.79 -11.36 9.01
N VAL A 324 -18.09 -12.21 8.25
CA VAL A 324 -16.86 -11.80 7.55
C VAL A 324 -17.22 -11.13 6.24
N LEU A 325 -16.72 -9.93 6.04
CA LEU A 325 -16.86 -9.20 4.79
C LEU A 325 -15.70 -9.52 3.83
N GLY A 326 -16.08 -9.75 2.57
CA GLY A 326 -15.14 -10.13 1.52
C GLY A 326 -15.10 -11.64 1.25
N LYS A 327 -14.31 -12.00 0.24
CA LYS A 327 -14.15 -13.38 -0.21
C LYS A 327 -13.51 -14.28 0.85
N LEU A 328 -13.97 -15.52 0.94
CA LEU A 328 -13.41 -16.58 1.77
C LEU A 328 -12.96 -17.78 0.91
N PRO A 329 -11.93 -18.53 1.34
CA PRO A 329 -11.03 -18.23 2.46
C PRO A 329 -10.17 -17.00 2.18
N LYS A 330 -9.69 -16.33 3.23
CA LYS A 330 -8.76 -15.19 3.09
C LYS A 330 -7.38 -15.67 2.65
N ILE A 331 -6.85 -15.03 1.62
CA ILE A 331 -5.46 -15.22 1.15
C ILE A 331 -4.54 -14.19 1.82
N HIS A 332 -5.01 -12.95 1.94
CA HIS A 332 -4.29 -11.87 2.63
C HIS A 332 -4.75 -11.79 4.10
N PRO A 333 -3.85 -11.55 5.05
CA PRO A 333 -4.17 -11.51 6.49
C PRO A 333 -4.99 -10.29 6.94
N LEU A 334 -5.34 -9.36 6.06
CA LEU A 334 -6.28 -8.28 6.32
C LEU A 334 -7.71 -8.81 6.24
N THR A 335 -8.53 -8.49 7.24
CA THR A 335 -9.95 -8.82 7.24
C THR A 335 -10.81 -7.69 7.78
N ASN A 336 -12.08 -7.69 7.42
CA ASN A 336 -13.11 -6.83 7.96
C ASN A 336 -14.32 -7.67 8.36
N LEU A 337 -14.84 -7.39 9.55
CA LEU A 337 -16.00 -8.08 10.13
C LEU A 337 -17.15 -7.10 10.25
N LYS A 338 -18.33 -7.50 9.85
CA LYS A 338 -19.57 -6.89 10.30
C LYS A 338 -19.92 -7.46 11.70
N THR A 339 -20.18 -6.60 12.65
CA THR A 339 -20.29 -6.95 14.08
C THR A 339 -21.53 -6.32 14.69
N ASP A 340 -22.71 -6.74 14.20
CA ASP A 340 -23.99 -6.18 14.61
C ASP A 340 -24.27 -6.39 16.10
N SER A 341 -23.83 -7.51 16.69
CA SER A 341 -23.92 -7.77 18.13
C SER A 341 -23.15 -6.74 18.98
N PHE A 342 -21.92 -6.44 18.62
CA PHE A 342 -21.13 -5.39 19.29
C PHE A 342 -21.71 -4.00 19.07
N SER A 343 -22.28 -3.74 17.90
CA SER A 343 -22.96 -2.48 17.62
C SER A 343 -24.20 -2.28 18.52
N LYS A 344 -24.96 -3.34 18.80
CA LYS A 344 -26.11 -3.31 19.74
C LYS A 344 -25.63 -2.99 21.15
N ILE A 345 -24.55 -3.63 21.63
CA ILE A 345 -23.96 -3.34 22.95
C ILE A 345 -23.52 -1.87 23.03
N ALA A 346 -22.88 -1.34 22.00
CA ALA A 346 -22.42 0.05 21.95
C ALA A 346 -23.55 1.08 22.17
N GLN A 347 -24.80 0.76 21.84
CA GLN A 347 -25.92 1.67 22.02
C GLN A 347 -26.22 1.95 23.50
N THR A 348 -26.02 0.98 24.37
CA THR A 348 -26.33 1.06 25.83
C THR A 348 -25.07 1.15 26.70
N HIS A 349 -23.91 0.81 26.17
CA HIS A 349 -22.64 0.82 26.91
C HIS A 349 -22.19 2.25 27.23
N PRO A 350 -21.69 2.57 28.45
CA PRO A 350 -21.24 3.92 28.84
C PRO A 350 -20.15 4.47 27.92
N ARG A 351 -19.26 3.60 27.42
CA ARG A 351 -18.19 3.97 26.47
C ARG A 351 -18.65 3.97 25.01
N LYS A 352 -19.93 3.68 24.75
CA LYS A 352 -20.49 3.61 23.37
C LYS A 352 -19.60 2.77 22.45
N GLY A 353 -19.37 3.21 21.20
CA GLY A 353 -18.54 2.50 20.24
C GLY A 353 -17.06 2.36 20.59
N PHE A 354 -16.58 3.04 21.64
CA PHE A 354 -15.21 2.89 22.10
C PHE A 354 -14.97 1.63 22.92
N PHE A 355 -16.03 1.01 23.48
CA PHE A 355 -15.91 -0.10 24.40
C PHE A 355 -15.08 -1.27 23.85
N ILE A 356 -15.32 -1.67 22.63
CA ILE A 356 -14.64 -2.84 22.06
C ILE A 356 -13.12 -2.60 21.95
N ARG A 357 -12.70 -1.43 21.50
CA ARG A 357 -11.28 -1.06 21.49
C ARG A 357 -10.68 -1.06 22.88
N ASP A 358 -11.43 -0.54 23.87
CA ASP A 358 -10.96 -0.45 25.25
C ASP A 358 -10.82 -1.86 25.85
N GLU A 359 -11.77 -2.78 25.62
CA GLU A 359 -11.70 -4.20 26.02
C GLU A 359 -10.44 -4.89 25.46
N PHE A 360 -10.12 -4.68 24.18
CA PHE A 360 -8.90 -5.23 23.58
C PHE A 360 -7.64 -4.59 24.18
N LYS A 361 -7.63 -3.27 24.37
CA LYS A 361 -6.48 -2.56 24.94
C LYS A 361 -6.16 -2.99 26.36
N GLU A 362 -7.17 -3.20 27.20
CA GLU A 362 -7.02 -3.71 28.58
C GLU A 362 -6.36 -5.09 28.60
N ARG A 363 -6.50 -5.87 27.52
CA ARG A 363 -5.87 -7.18 27.32
C ARG A 363 -4.57 -7.12 26.53
N GLY A 364 -3.96 -5.95 26.39
CA GLY A 364 -2.69 -5.79 25.68
C GLY A 364 -2.77 -5.88 24.15
N ILE A 365 -3.97 -5.74 23.55
CA ILE A 365 -4.14 -5.76 22.10
C ILE A 365 -4.53 -4.36 21.60
N ILE A 366 -3.82 -3.85 20.61
CA ILE A 366 -4.07 -2.53 20.02
C ILE A 366 -4.25 -2.62 18.50
N GLY A 367 -4.81 -1.57 17.90
CA GLY A 367 -4.93 -1.42 16.44
C GLY A 367 -6.35 -1.34 15.93
N LEU A 368 -7.38 -1.58 16.77
CA LEU A 368 -8.77 -1.35 16.39
C LEU A 368 -9.07 0.15 16.29
N SER A 369 -9.90 0.53 15.32
CA SER A 369 -10.33 1.91 15.15
C SER A 369 -11.20 2.38 16.31
N PRO A 370 -10.92 3.54 16.91
CA PRO A 370 -11.70 4.05 18.04
C PRO A 370 -13.12 4.46 17.61
N GLY A 371 -14.09 4.18 18.48
CA GLY A 371 -15.50 4.60 18.30
C GLY A 371 -16.28 3.76 17.28
N ILE A 372 -15.67 2.76 16.66
CA ILE A 372 -16.30 1.89 15.67
C ILE A 372 -16.51 0.50 16.27
N SER A 373 -17.77 0.06 16.32
CA SER A 373 -18.17 -1.26 16.81
C SER A 373 -19.07 -2.03 15.84
N LYS A 374 -19.49 -1.40 14.74
CA LYS A 374 -20.32 -2.01 13.70
C LYS A 374 -19.49 -2.82 12.70
N GLU A 375 -18.27 -2.37 12.45
CA GLU A 375 -17.30 -3.05 11.61
C GLU A 375 -15.94 -3.07 12.32
N LEU A 376 -15.33 -4.24 12.39
CA LEU A 376 -13.99 -4.39 12.96
C LEU A 376 -13.02 -4.84 11.86
N LYS A 377 -12.09 -3.96 11.54
CA LYS A 377 -11.04 -4.24 10.56
C LYS A 377 -9.71 -4.43 11.29
N PHE A 378 -9.02 -5.54 11.02
CA PHE A 378 -7.73 -5.85 11.60
C PHE A 378 -6.85 -6.69 10.65
N ASN A 379 -5.60 -6.89 11.05
CA ASN A 379 -4.61 -7.61 10.25
C ASN A 379 -3.75 -8.48 11.18
N THR A 380 -3.63 -9.78 10.87
CA THR A 380 -2.85 -10.74 11.63
C THR A 380 -1.43 -10.95 11.10
N TYR A 381 -1.03 -10.23 10.04
CA TYR A 381 0.26 -10.40 9.41
C TYR A 381 1.42 -10.31 10.40
N GLY A 382 2.30 -11.34 10.37
CA GLY A 382 3.48 -11.40 11.21
C GLY A 382 3.22 -11.66 12.70
N LEU A 383 2.00 -12.01 13.11
CA LEU A 383 1.73 -12.52 14.46
C LEU A 383 2.26 -13.94 14.59
N THR A 384 2.77 -14.30 15.77
CA THR A 384 3.06 -15.70 16.11
C THR A 384 1.76 -16.48 16.33
N TRP A 385 1.80 -17.82 16.28
CA TRP A 385 0.64 -18.63 16.61
C TRP A 385 0.16 -18.43 18.05
N GLU A 386 1.05 -18.17 18.99
CA GLU A 386 0.71 -17.81 20.37
C GLU A 386 -0.11 -16.52 20.40
N GLN A 387 0.34 -15.48 19.69
CA GLN A 387 -0.39 -14.20 19.58
C GLN A 387 -1.73 -14.36 18.85
N VAL A 388 -1.80 -15.22 17.84
CA VAL A 388 -3.05 -15.54 17.12
C VAL A 388 -4.05 -16.24 18.04
N ASN A 389 -3.61 -17.24 18.81
CA ASN A 389 -4.44 -17.92 19.79
C ASN A 389 -4.93 -16.96 20.88
N TYR A 390 -4.05 -16.10 21.39
CA TYR A 390 -4.42 -15.09 22.38
C TYR A 390 -5.43 -14.08 21.84
N LEU A 391 -5.23 -13.60 20.63
CA LEU A 391 -6.18 -12.73 19.92
C LEU A 391 -7.57 -13.40 19.82
N THR A 392 -7.58 -14.67 19.42
CA THR A 392 -8.80 -15.45 19.25
C THR A 392 -9.52 -15.64 20.60
N SER A 393 -8.80 -16.06 21.65
CA SER A 393 -9.35 -16.19 23.00
C SER A 393 -9.91 -14.88 23.50
N THR A 394 -9.22 -13.77 23.24
CA THR A 394 -9.69 -12.42 23.62
C THR A 394 -11.05 -12.08 22.97
N PHE A 395 -11.25 -12.38 21.68
CA PHE A 395 -12.56 -12.21 21.04
C PHE A 395 -13.65 -13.02 21.74
N LEU A 396 -13.38 -14.28 22.06
CA LEU A 396 -14.35 -15.18 22.70
C LEU A 396 -14.65 -14.74 24.14
N GLU A 397 -13.67 -14.40 24.95
CA GLU A 397 -13.84 -13.89 26.31
C GLU A 397 -14.69 -12.60 26.33
N ILE A 398 -14.46 -11.69 25.41
CA ILE A 398 -15.28 -10.48 25.28
C ILE A 398 -16.72 -10.86 24.91
N ALA A 399 -16.88 -11.82 23.99
CA ALA A 399 -18.21 -12.30 23.60
C ALA A 399 -18.95 -12.97 24.77
N GLU A 400 -18.28 -13.80 25.58
CA GLU A 400 -18.83 -14.40 26.80
C GLU A 400 -19.26 -13.33 27.82
N LYS A 401 -18.38 -12.35 28.09
CA LYS A 401 -18.65 -11.21 28.99
C LYS A 401 -19.97 -10.51 28.63
N TYR A 402 -20.26 -10.40 27.33
CA TYR A 402 -21.47 -9.74 26.82
C TYR A 402 -22.58 -10.71 26.39
N LYS A 403 -22.48 -12.01 26.71
CA LYS A 403 -23.46 -13.06 26.40
C LYS A 403 -23.80 -13.20 24.93
N LEU A 404 -22.77 -13.22 24.10
CA LEU A 404 -22.86 -13.34 22.64
C LEU A 404 -22.50 -14.74 22.14
N ILE A 405 -22.08 -15.62 23.02
CA ILE A 405 -21.84 -17.06 22.81
C ILE A 405 -22.41 -17.81 24.01
#